data_cfce95de62b809abfde4690956229637
#
_entry.id   cfce95de62b809abfde4690956229637
#
_cell.length_a   1.000
_cell.length_b   1.000
_cell.length_c   1.000
_cell.angle_alpha   90.00
_cell.angle_beta   90.00
_cell.angle_gamma   90.00
#
_symmetry.space_group_name_H-M   'P 1'
#
loop_
_entity.id
_entity.type
_entity.pdbx_description
1 polymer ?
#
loop_
_entity_poly.entity_id
_entity_poly.type
_entity_poly.pdbx_seq_one_letter_code
_entity_poly.pdbx_strand_id
1 'polypeptide(L)'
;MAAADNEAQAACSADQRTTTTSGCLSLAKSGNALAQFDMSTRYFTGTEGVKRDEVLAYMWAKICSQKEQITCGKLINILEMNMSEANIAAAKEMASKCLRSNLAECD
;
A
#
# COMPACT_ATOMS: atom_id res chain seq x y z
N MET A 1 1.03 23.72 7.85
CA MET A 1 2.39 23.85 7.34
C MET A 1 2.63 22.85 6.23
N ALA A 2 3.20 23.32 5.13
CA ALA A 2 3.49 22.45 4.02
C ALA A 2 4.45 21.32 4.43
N ALA A 3 5.33 21.60 5.40
CA ALA A 3 6.29 20.61 5.86
C ALA A 3 5.62 19.39 6.46
N ALA A 4 4.48 19.58 7.14
CA ALA A 4 3.79 18.46 7.74
C ALA A 4 3.23 17.51 6.67
N ASP A 5 2.69 18.08 5.61
CA ASP A 5 2.17 17.25 4.51
C ASP A 5 3.30 16.53 3.79
N ASN A 6 4.42 17.23 3.58
CA ASN A 6 5.57 16.61 2.94
C ASN A 6 6.13 15.49 3.80
N GLU A 7 6.13 15.68 5.12
CA GLU A 7 6.62 14.64 6.01
C GLU A 7 5.73 13.41 5.97
N ALA A 8 4.41 13.61 5.94
CA ALA A 8 3.50 12.48 5.84
C ALA A 8 3.70 11.72 4.55
N GLN A 9 3.92 12.44 3.45
CA GLN A 9 4.14 11.81 2.16
C GLN A 9 5.49 11.12 2.08
N ALA A 10 6.51 11.69 2.71
CA ALA A 10 7.85 11.14 2.66
C ALA A 10 8.10 10.06 3.70
N ALA A 11 7.18 9.90 4.65
CA ALA A 11 7.38 9.03 5.80
C ALA A 11 7.70 7.60 5.40
N CYS A 12 7.16 7.16 4.29
CA CYS A 12 7.32 5.79 3.84
C CYS A 12 8.44 5.60 2.84
N SER A 13 8.97 6.67 2.28
CA SER A 13 9.94 6.52 1.21
C SER A 13 11.33 6.93 1.66
N ALA A 14 11.69 8.18 1.51
CA ALA A 14 13.06 8.62 1.71
C ALA A 14 13.29 9.38 3.00
N ASP A 15 12.23 9.70 3.72
CA ASP A 15 12.37 10.47 4.94
C ASP A 15 13.02 9.64 6.04
N GLN A 16 14.12 10.13 6.57
CA GLN A 16 14.89 9.39 7.54
C GLN A 16 14.19 9.24 8.89
N ARG A 17 13.21 10.08 9.16
CA ARG A 17 12.56 10.07 10.46
C ARG A 17 11.50 8.99 10.61
N THR A 18 10.87 8.61 9.50
CA THR A 18 9.76 7.67 9.57
C THR A 18 9.81 6.67 8.43
N THR A 19 11.00 6.14 8.16
CA THR A 19 11.16 5.12 7.12
C THR A 19 10.80 3.74 7.60
N THR A 20 10.44 3.57 8.88
CA THR A 20 10.08 2.26 9.39
C THR A 20 8.81 1.75 8.75
N THR A 21 8.75 0.45 8.56
CA THR A 21 7.57 -0.18 8.01
C THR A 21 6.35 0.05 8.90
N SER A 22 6.52 0.01 10.21
CA SER A 22 5.37 0.20 11.09
C SER A 22 4.83 1.63 11.01
N GLY A 23 5.70 2.63 10.86
CA GLY A 23 5.25 4.01 10.68
C GLY A 23 4.53 4.20 9.36
N CYS A 24 5.07 3.61 8.29
CA CYS A 24 4.46 3.65 6.98
C CYS A 24 3.09 2.95 7.00
N LEU A 25 3.03 1.79 7.62
CA LEU A 25 1.78 1.04 7.70
C LEU A 25 0.71 1.82 8.48
N SER A 26 1.13 2.49 9.54
CA SER A 26 0.21 3.31 10.33
C SER A 26 -0.39 4.42 9.47
N LEU A 27 0.43 5.09 8.67
CA LEU A 27 -0.06 6.12 7.75
C LEU A 27 -0.97 5.54 6.68
N ALA A 28 -0.63 4.37 6.15
CA ALA A 28 -1.47 3.70 5.16
C ALA A 28 -2.84 3.39 5.74
N LYS A 29 -2.88 2.90 6.97
CA LYS A 29 -4.13 2.58 7.64
C LYS A 29 -4.93 3.82 8.02
N SER A 30 -4.27 4.96 8.12
CA SER A 30 -4.98 6.22 8.38
C SER A 30 -5.55 6.85 7.11
N GLY A 31 -5.32 6.25 5.97
CA GLY A 31 -5.90 6.72 4.71
C GLY A 31 -4.93 7.48 3.81
N ASN A 32 -3.66 7.52 4.15
CA ASN A 32 -2.67 8.23 3.33
C ASN A 32 -2.35 7.41 2.08
N ALA A 33 -2.73 7.93 0.92
CA ALA A 33 -2.60 7.18 -0.34
C ALA A 33 -1.14 6.93 -0.72
N LEU A 34 -0.25 7.88 -0.45
CA LEU A 34 1.16 7.67 -0.77
C LEU A 34 1.77 6.60 0.12
N ALA A 35 1.36 6.54 1.38
CA ALA A 35 1.81 5.47 2.26
C ALA A 35 1.28 4.12 1.79
N GLN A 36 0.05 4.08 1.30
CA GLN A 36 -0.53 2.85 0.75
C GLN A 36 0.24 2.38 -0.48
N PHE A 37 0.59 3.31 -1.36
CA PHE A 37 1.42 3.01 -2.52
C PHE A 37 2.77 2.46 -2.08
N ASP A 38 3.39 3.09 -1.11
CA ASP A 38 4.70 2.67 -0.65
C ASP A 38 4.64 1.30 0.03
N MET A 39 3.62 1.04 0.83
CA MET A 39 3.46 -0.29 1.42
C MET A 39 3.27 -1.34 0.34
N SER A 40 2.52 -1.00 -0.70
CA SER A 40 2.35 -1.93 -1.82
C SER A 40 3.70 -2.27 -2.47
N THR A 41 4.53 -1.26 -2.72
CA THR A 41 5.83 -1.52 -3.34
C THR A 41 6.77 -2.28 -2.41
N ARG A 42 6.73 -2.00 -1.12
CA ARG A 42 7.55 -2.74 -0.15
C ARG A 42 7.19 -4.21 -0.12
N TYR A 43 5.90 -4.52 -0.11
CA TYR A 43 5.47 -5.92 -0.15
C TYR A 43 5.79 -6.56 -1.49
N PHE A 44 5.70 -5.82 -2.57
CA PHE A 44 6.00 -6.36 -3.89
C PHE A 44 7.48 -6.72 -4.05
N THR A 45 8.35 -5.89 -3.50
CA THR A 45 9.80 -6.08 -3.64
C THR A 45 10.44 -6.78 -2.45
N GLY A 46 9.76 -6.81 -1.30
CA GLY A 46 10.35 -7.38 -0.10
C GLY A 46 11.46 -6.51 0.46
N THR A 47 11.25 -5.20 0.51
CA THR A 47 12.27 -4.26 0.98
C THR A 47 11.86 -3.62 2.29
N GLU A 48 12.77 -2.90 2.91
CA GLU A 48 12.53 -2.13 4.12
C GLU A 48 12.03 -3.00 5.28
N GLY A 49 12.59 -4.19 5.40
CA GLY A 49 12.24 -5.10 6.49
C GLY A 49 10.93 -5.85 6.29
N VAL A 50 10.33 -5.73 5.12
CA VAL A 50 9.06 -6.39 4.83
C VAL A 50 9.33 -7.65 4.02
N LYS A 51 8.69 -8.75 4.43
CA LYS A 51 8.75 -9.96 3.65
C LYS A 51 7.87 -9.81 2.41
N ARG A 52 8.41 -10.22 1.26
CA ARG A 52 7.66 -10.12 0.01
C ARG A 52 6.33 -10.86 0.10
N ASP A 53 5.26 -10.17 -0.28
CA ASP A 53 3.90 -10.73 -0.23
C ASP A 53 3.06 -10.04 -1.29
N GLU A 54 2.90 -10.69 -2.44
CA GLU A 54 2.20 -10.06 -3.54
C GLU A 54 0.69 -9.90 -3.30
N VAL A 55 0.11 -10.71 -2.43
CA VAL A 55 -1.30 -10.55 -2.07
C VAL A 55 -1.49 -9.25 -1.29
N LEU A 56 -0.65 -8.99 -0.30
CA LEU A 56 -0.71 -7.73 0.44
C LEU A 56 -0.32 -6.55 -0.44
N ALA A 57 0.64 -6.74 -1.34
CA ALA A 57 1.01 -5.69 -2.28
C ALA A 57 -0.19 -5.27 -3.13
N TYR A 58 -0.91 -6.23 -3.67
CA TYR A 58 -2.10 -5.95 -4.48
C TYR A 58 -3.19 -5.30 -3.65
N MET A 59 -3.42 -5.81 -2.44
CA MET A 59 -4.42 -5.23 -1.56
C MET A 59 -4.18 -3.74 -1.34
N TRP A 60 -2.95 -3.37 -0.98
CA TRP A 60 -2.64 -1.96 -0.75
C TRP A 60 -2.71 -1.12 -2.01
N ALA A 61 -2.32 -1.69 -3.16
CA ALA A 61 -2.44 -0.98 -4.43
C ALA A 61 -3.89 -0.72 -4.77
N LYS A 62 -4.76 -1.69 -4.50
CA LYS A 62 -6.19 -1.55 -4.77
C LYS A 62 -6.80 -0.47 -3.89
N ILE A 63 -6.42 -0.45 -2.62
CA ILE A 63 -6.89 0.57 -1.69
C ILE A 63 -6.39 1.94 -2.12
N CYS A 64 -5.13 2.04 -2.47
CA CYS A 64 -4.53 3.28 -2.96
C CYS A 64 -5.26 3.81 -4.19
N SER A 65 -5.71 2.92 -5.05
CA SER A 65 -6.36 3.32 -6.32
C SER A 65 -7.67 4.05 -6.09
N GLN A 66 -8.22 4.02 -4.90
CA GLN A 66 -9.43 4.78 -4.60
C GLN A 66 -9.16 6.29 -4.65
N LYS A 67 -7.95 6.70 -4.33
CA LYS A 67 -7.57 8.11 -4.35
C LYS A 67 -6.57 8.43 -5.45
N GLU A 68 -5.60 7.55 -5.69
CA GLU A 68 -4.57 7.74 -6.70
C GLU A 68 -4.80 6.75 -7.83
N GLN A 69 -5.87 6.96 -8.55
CA GLN A 69 -6.36 6.00 -9.54
C GLN A 69 -5.33 5.69 -10.62
N ILE A 70 -4.68 6.71 -11.15
CA ILE A 70 -3.74 6.52 -12.26
C ILE A 70 -2.47 5.83 -11.77
N THR A 71 -1.86 6.38 -10.73
CA THR A 71 -0.58 5.85 -10.24
C THR A 71 -0.73 4.43 -9.69
N CYS A 72 -1.72 4.22 -8.86
CA CYS A 72 -1.92 2.90 -8.25
C CYS A 72 -2.55 1.93 -9.22
N GLY A 73 -3.30 2.43 -10.21
CA GLY A 73 -3.81 1.57 -11.26
C GLY A 73 -2.70 0.98 -12.12
N LYS A 74 -1.66 1.76 -12.39
CA LYS A 74 -0.50 1.23 -13.11
C LYS A 74 0.20 0.14 -12.31
N LEU A 75 0.32 0.36 -11.00
CA LEU A 75 0.92 -0.63 -10.13
C LEU A 75 0.09 -1.92 -10.12
N ILE A 76 -1.22 -1.79 -10.07
CA ILE A 76 -2.12 -2.95 -10.12
C ILE A 76 -1.87 -3.75 -11.40
N ASN A 77 -1.74 -3.07 -12.54
CA ASN A 77 -1.49 -3.76 -13.80
C ASN A 77 -0.18 -4.55 -13.77
N ILE A 78 0.86 -3.95 -13.19
CA ILE A 78 2.15 -4.63 -13.06
C ILE A 78 2.00 -5.86 -12.17
N LEU A 79 1.31 -5.72 -11.05
CA LEU A 79 1.12 -6.83 -10.13
C LEU A 79 0.34 -7.96 -10.78
N GLU A 80 -0.71 -7.64 -11.53
CA GLU A 80 -1.53 -8.66 -12.18
C GLU A 80 -0.75 -9.46 -13.22
N MET A 81 0.26 -8.84 -13.82
CA MET A 81 1.11 -9.56 -14.77
C MET A 81 2.00 -10.58 -14.08
N ASN A 82 2.18 -10.47 -12.77
CA ASN A 82 3.09 -11.33 -12.03
C ASN A 82 2.38 -12.25 -11.03
N MET A 83 1.06 -12.19 -10.96
CA MET A 83 0.32 -12.92 -9.94
C MET A 83 -0.58 -13.96 -10.57
N SER A 84 -0.84 -15.04 -9.83
CA SER A 84 -1.84 -16.02 -10.23
C SER A 84 -3.24 -15.44 -10.06
N GLU A 85 -4.21 -16.00 -10.80
CA GLU A 85 -5.58 -15.56 -10.66
C GLU A 85 -6.11 -15.80 -9.25
N ALA A 86 -5.69 -16.89 -8.61
CA ALA A 86 -6.11 -17.19 -7.25
C ALA A 86 -5.61 -16.12 -6.28
N ASN A 87 -4.38 -15.70 -6.43
CA ASN A 87 -3.82 -14.67 -5.55
C ASN A 87 -4.45 -13.31 -5.81
N ILE A 88 -4.74 -13.01 -7.06
CA ILE A 88 -5.45 -11.77 -7.39
C ILE A 88 -6.84 -11.76 -6.73
N ALA A 89 -7.57 -12.87 -6.82
CA ALA A 89 -8.89 -12.97 -6.21
C ALA A 89 -8.82 -12.82 -4.70
N ALA A 90 -7.83 -13.46 -4.07
CA ALA A 90 -7.65 -13.35 -2.63
C ALA A 90 -7.35 -11.90 -2.23
N ALA A 91 -6.50 -11.23 -3.00
CA ALA A 91 -6.13 -9.86 -2.70
C ALA A 91 -7.32 -8.91 -2.87
N LYS A 92 -8.14 -9.13 -3.88
CA LYS A 92 -9.34 -8.31 -4.08
C LYS A 92 -10.30 -8.46 -2.92
N GLU A 93 -10.44 -9.68 -2.41
CA GLU A 93 -11.31 -9.93 -1.26
C GLU A 93 -10.77 -9.21 -0.03
N MET A 94 -9.47 -9.28 0.21
CA MET A 94 -8.86 -8.59 1.33
C MET A 94 -9.01 -7.07 1.21
N ALA A 95 -8.84 -6.53 0.00
CA ALA A 95 -9.02 -5.11 -0.21
C ALA A 95 -10.46 -4.68 0.06
N SER A 96 -11.42 -5.48 -0.38
CA SER A 96 -12.83 -5.21 -0.16
C SER A 96 -13.15 -5.19 1.33
N LYS A 97 -12.64 -6.17 2.07
CA LYS A 97 -12.84 -6.23 3.51
C LYS A 97 -12.21 -5.03 4.20
N CYS A 98 -11.00 -4.67 3.79
CA CYS A 98 -10.31 -3.52 4.33
C CYS A 98 -11.12 -2.24 4.13
N LEU A 99 -11.63 -2.03 2.93
CA LEU A 99 -12.41 -0.84 2.61
C LEU A 99 -13.74 -0.81 3.35
N ARG A 100 -14.42 -1.96 3.45
CA ARG A 100 -15.69 -2.03 4.16
C ARG A 100 -15.54 -1.76 5.65
N SER A 101 -14.40 -2.08 6.21
CA SER A 101 -14.13 -1.85 7.63
C SER A 101 -13.53 -0.48 7.89
N ASN A 102 -13.51 0.38 6.89
CA ASN A 102 -12.93 1.71 6.98
C ASN A 102 -11.46 1.64 7.40
N LEU A 103 -10.73 0.73 6.74
CA LEU A 103 -9.31 0.49 6.91
C LEU A 103 -8.93 -0.15 8.26
N ALA A 104 -9.89 -0.69 8.98
CA ALA A 104 -9.61 -1.36 10.26
C ALA A 104 -9.12 -2.79 10.08
N GLU A 105 -9.51 -3.46 9.00
CA GLU A 105 -9.17 -4.86 8.77
C GLU A 105 -8.40 -5.02 7.46
N CYS A 106 -7.20 -4.45 7.44
CA CYS A 106 -6.39 -4.39 6.22
C CYS A 106 -5.20 -5.34 6.21
N ASP A 107 -5.11 -6.25 7.15
CA ASP A 107 -4.07 -7.28 7.13
C ASP A 107 -4.48 -8.56 7.88
#